data_bf13fbaa238dc08cb724b5b289322320
#
_entry.id   bf13fbaa238dc08cb724b5b289322320
#
_cell.length_a   1.000
_cell.length_b   1.000
_cell.length_c   1.000
_cell.angle_alpha   90.00
_cell.angle_beta   90.00
_cell.angle_gamma   90.00
#
_symmetry.space_group_name_H-M   'P 1'
#
loop_
_entity.id
_entity.type
_entity.pdbx_description
1 polymer ?
#
loop_
_entity_poly.entity_id
_entity_poly.type
_entity_poly.pdbx_seq_one_letter_code
_entity_poly.pdbx_strand_id
1 'polypeptide(L)'
;MTREHYGRVPILIEDLRNYSMLKTITGKEKFKVISDFKPTGDQPQAIQSIAEGFYSGNRHQVLKGVTGSGKTFTMACVVEQLQLPTLIIAHNKTLAAQLATEFKEFFPENAVEYFVSYYNYYQPEAYVPRTDTYIEKDSDVNEELDKLRHSATRSLLTRKDVLIVASVSCIFGLGSPEEYQGFVSSVRKGDNKSRNRLVRELINMQY
;
A
#
# COMPACT_ATOMS: atom_id res chain seq x y z
N MET A 1 14.34 25.35 28.75
CA MET A 1 14.38 24.12 27.97
C MET A 1 12.99 23.81 27.50
N THR A 2 12.66 24.27 26.32
CA THR A 2 11.32 24.22 25.70
C THR A 2 11.15 22.87 25.00
N ARG A 3 10.16 22.09 25.43
CA ARG A 3 9.72 20.87 24.74
C ARG A 3 8.91 21.30 23.50
N GLU A 4 9.47 21.13 22.33
CA GLU A 4 8.75 21.29 21.07
C GLU A 4 7.64 20.25 20.97
N HIS A 5 6.43 20.75 20.80
CA HIS A 5 5.24 19.96 20.50
C HIS A 5 5.30 19.54 19.03
N TYR A 6 5.72 18.31 18.75
CA TYR A 6 5.39 17.69 17.47
C TYR A 6 3.89 17.40 17.45
N GLY A 7 3.21 18.09 16.55
CA GLY A 7 1.77 17.95 16.35
C GLY A 7 1.39 16.51 16.09
N ARG A 8 0.62 15.92 17.00
CA ARG A 8 -0.07 14.65 16.81
C ARG A 8 -1.13 14.87 15.74
N VAL A 9 -0.98 14.24 14.59
CA VAL A 9 -2.11 13.99 13.69
C VAL A 9 -2.85 12.78 14.24
N PRO A 10 -4.00 12.94 14.87
CA PRO A 10 -4.80 11.80 15.31
C PRO A 10 -5.49 11.22 14.07
N ILE A 11 -4.93 10.18 13.49
CA ILE A 11 -5.73 9.29 12.64
C ILE A 11 -6.61 8.51 13.60
N LEU A 12 -7.80 9.02 13.85
CA LEU A 12 -8.82 8.36 14.64
C LEU A 12 -9.29 7.12 13.89
N ILE A 13 -9.12 5.96 14.51
CA ILE A 13 -9.73 4.69 14.04
C ILE A 13 -11.27 4.82 13.94
N GLU A 14 -11.87 5.78 14.64
CA GLU A 14 -13.30 6.13 14.53
C GLU A 14 -13.68 6.63 13.13
N ASP A 15 -12.79 7.33 12.42
CA ASP A 15 -13.08 7.80 11.05
C ASP A 15 -13.17 6.62 10.06
N LEU A 16 -12.50 5.50 10.32
CA LEU A 16 -12.63 4.30 9.50
C LEU A 16 -13.97 3.59 9.65
N ARG A 17 -14.70 3.78 10.76
CA ARG A 17 -16.05 3.24 10.94
C ARG A 17 -17.11 4.04 10.16
N ASN A 18 -16.85 5.29 9.88
CA ASN A 18 -17.75 6.19 9.13
C ASN A 18 -17.53 6.13 7.61
N TYR A 19 -16.55 5.39 7.12
CA TYR A 19 -16.41 5.11 5.70
C TYR A 19 -17.54 4.17 5.23
N SER A 20 -18.73 4.78 5.05
CA SER A 20 -19.90 4.09 4.45
C SER A 20 -19.60 3.55 3.04
N MET A 21 -18.50 3.99 2.44
CA MET A 21 -17.99 3.54 1.14
C MET A 21 -17.49 2.09 1.13
N LEU A 22 -17.08 1.52 2.28
CA LEU A 22 -16.66 0.11 2.37
C LEU A 22 -17.83 -0.88 2.21
N LYS A 23 -19.07 -0.41 2.10
CA LYS A 23 -20.25 -1.28 1.90
C LYS A 23 -20.30 -1.97 0.53
N THR A 24 -19.53 -1.49 -0.44
CA THR A 24 -19.52 -2.06 -1.79
C THR A 24 -18.42 -3.10 -2.01
N ILE A 25 -17.54 -3.32 -1.01
CA ILE A 25 -16.48 -4.33 -1.11
C ILE A 25 -17.12 -5.70 -0.86
N THR A 26 -17.45 -6.39 -1.93
CA THR A 26 -18.10 -7.72 -1.91
C THR A 26 -17.11 -8.88 -1.81
N GLY A 27 -15.81 -8.60 -1.63
CA GLY A 27 -14.77 -9.61 -1.56
C GLY A 27 -14.94 -10.54 -0.34
N LYS A 28 -15.00 -11.84 -0.60
CA LYS A 28 -14.93 -12.91 0.42
C LYS A 28 -13.50 -13.34 0.68
N GLU A 29 -12.56 -12.71 0.01
CA GLU A 29 -11.14 -13.04 0.11
C GLU A 29 -10.66 -12.77 1.53
N LYS A 30 -9.96 -13.75 2.06
CA LYS A 30 -9.29 -13.69 3.36
C LYS A 30 -7.80 -13.83 3.15
N PHE A 31 -7.03 -13.18 3.99
CA PHE A 31 -5.60 -13.45 4.05
C PHE A 31 -5.37 -14.91 4.42
N LYS A 32 -4.50 -15.57 3.64
CA LYS A 32 -4.08 -16.94 3.88
C LYS A 32 -2.59 -17.06 3.61
N VAL A 33 -1.84 -17.34 4.66
CA VAL A 33 -0.39 -17.61 4.54
C VAL A 33 -0.20 -18.96 3.86
N ILE A 34 0.56 -18.97 2.78
CA ILE A 34 1.02 -20.18 2.09
C ILE A 34 2.54 -20.23 2.25
N SER A 35 3.01 -21.18 3.04
CA SER A 35 4.44 -21.31 3.35
C SER A 35 4.76 -22.71 3.80
N ASP A 36 5.96 -23.19 3.46
CA ASP A 36 6.54 -24.44 3.99
C ASP A 36 7.01 -24.28 5.44
N PHE A 37 7.15 -23.03 5.91
CA PHE A 37 7.52 -22.72 7.29
C PHE A 37 6.33 -22.80 8.22
N LYS A 38 6.60 -23.24 9.45
CA LYS A 38 5.66 -23.16 10.57
C LYS A 38 6.26 -22.25 11.65
N PRO A 39 5.42 -21.53 12.41
CA PRO A 39 5.93 -20.73 13.52
C PRO A 39 6.67 -21.62 14.53
N THR A 40 7.89 -21.23 14.87
CA THR A 40 8.77 -21.96 15.79
C THR A 40 9.38 -21.05 16.86
N GLY A 41 9.92 -21.63 17.93
CA GLY A 41 10.51 -20.87 19.02
C GLY A 41 9.51 -19.93 19.67
N ASP A 42 9.87 -18.65 19.77
CA ASP A 42 9.03 -17.60 20.38
C ASP A 42 7.98 -17.00 19.42
N GLN A 43 8.01 -17.38 18.14
CA GLN A 43 7.10 -16.82 17.13
C GLN A 43 5.61 -17.07 17.46
N PRO A 44 5.15 -18.28 17.85
CA PRO A 44 3.75 -18.52 18.20
C PRO A 44 3.27 -17.59 19.31
N GLN A 45 4.08 -17.43 20.37
CA GLN A 45 3.76 -16.54 21.47
C GLN A 45 3.71 -15.07 21.04
N ALA A 46 4.65 -14.63 20.20
CA ALA A 46 4.68 -13.27 19.66
C ALA A 46 3.45 -12.97 18.81
N ILE A 47 3.04 -13.89 17.91
CA ILE A 47 1.85 -13.77 17.08
C ILE A 47 0.61 -13.61 17.96
N GLN A 48 0.44 -14.50 18.93
CA GLN A 48 -0.71 -14.45 19.84
C GLN A 48 -0.73 -13.14 20.65
N SER A 49 0.40 -12.76 21.24
CA SER A 49 0.50 -11.54 22.05
C SER A 49 0.18 -10.28 21.27
N ILE A 50 0.65 -10.17 20.02
CA ILE A 50 0.36 -9.00 19.16
C ILE A 50 -1.13 -8.98 18.81
N ALA A 51 -1.73 -10.11 18.45
CA ALA A 51 -3.15 -10.18 18.12
C ALA A 51 -4.04 -9.87 19.33
N GLU A 52 -3.75 -10.43 20.49
CA GLU A 52 -4.47 -10.15 21.75
C GLU A 52 -4.33 -8.66 22.13
N GLY A 53 -3.13 -8.11 22.03
CA GLY A 53 -2.90 -6.69 22.25
C GLY A 53 -3.72 -5.80 21.32
N PHE A 54 -3.86 -6.17 20.05
CA PHE A 54 -4.71 -5.46 19.09
C PHE A 54 -6.19 -5.52 19.52
N TYR A 55 -6.72 -6.69 19.85
CA TYR A 55 -8.11 -6.82 20.29
C TYR A 55 -8.39 -6.13 21.64
N SER A 56 -7.36 -6.01 22.47
CA SER A 56 -7.44 -5.27 23.74
C SER A 56 -7.34 -3.75 23.57
N GLY A 57 -7.19 -3.27 22.32
CA GLY A 57 -7.13 -1.84 21.99
C GLY A 57 -5.75 -1.20 22.12
N ASN A 58 -4.67 -1.99 22.21
CA ASN A 58 -3.30 -1.47 22.21
C ASN A 58 -3.00 -0.82 20.86
N ARG A 59 -2.74 0.50 20.87
CA ARG A 59 -2.45 1.27 19.66
C ARG A 59 -1.03 1.06 19.14
N HIS A 60 -0.10 0.75 20.03
CA HIS A 60 1.33 0.62 19.73
C HIS A 60 1.86 -0.67 20.34
N GLN A 61 2.52 -1.46 19.51
CA GLN A 61 3.18 -2.69 19.92
C GLN A 61 4.54 -2.77 19.21
N VAL A 62 5.52 -3.41 19.83
CA VAL A 62 6.87 -3.55 19.29
C VAL A 62 7.27 -5.00 19.24
N LEU A 63 7.54 -5.50 18.03
CA LEU A 63 8.14 -6.81 17.82
C LEU A 63 9.67 -6.65 17.71
N LYS A 64 10.40 -7.11 18.74
CA LYS A 64 11.85 -7.08 18.77
C LYS A 64 12.42 -8.48 18.50
N GLY A 65 13.36 -8.57 17.59
CA GLY A 65 14.03 -9.82 17.26
C GLY A 65 15.33 -9.57 16.49
N VAL A 66 16.28 -10.47 16.58
CA VAL A 66 17.55 -10.41 15.84
C VAL A 66 17.30 -10.58 14.32
N THR A 67 18.29 -10.22 13.53
CA THR A 67 18.24 -10.46 12.08
C THR A 67 18.13 -11.98 11.83
N GLY A 68 17.27 -12.37 10.88
CA GLY A 68 17.05 -13.80 10.58
C GLY A 68 16.10 -14.53 11.53
N SER A 69 15.51 -13.87 12.55
CA SER A 69 14.53 -14.51 13.46
C SER A 69 13.14 -14.72 12.86
N GLY A 70 12.95 -14.47 11.55
CA GLY A 70 11.67 -14.66 10.89
C GLY A 70 10.61 -13.62 11.24
N LYS A 71 11.01 -12.37 11.54
CA LYS A 71 10.05 -11.29 11.85
C LYS A 71 9.01 -11.06 10.76
N THR A 72 9.43 -11.12 9.48
CA THR A 72 8.50 -10.94 8.34
C THR A 72 7.45 -12.04 8.32
N PHE A 73 7.87 -13.30 8.53
CA PHE A 73 6.94 -14.43 8.63
C PHE A 73 6.00 -14.30 9.85
N THR A 74 6.53 -13.89 11.01
CA THR A 74 5.72 -13.59 12.19
C THR A 74 4.65 -12.54 11.90
N MET A 75 5.02 -11.46 11.20
CA MET A 75 4.07 -10.42 10.79
C MET A 75 3.05 -10.93 9.78
N ALA A 76 3.44 -11.79 8.83
CA ALA A 76 2.50 -12.42 7.91
C ALA A 76 1.44 -13.24 8.67
N CYS A 77 1.86 -14.04 9.65
CA CYS A 77 0.92 -14.79 10.51
C CYS A 77 0.00 -13.87 11.33
N VAL A 78 0.49 -12.72 11.80
CA VAL A 78 -0.34 -11.72 12.49
C VAL A 78 -1.38 -11.13 11.54
N VAL A 79 -1.01 -10.76 10.31
CA VAL A 79 -1.94 -10.26 9.29
C VAL A 79 -3.02 -11.29 8.97
N GLU A 80 -2.63 -12.56 8.80
CA GLU A 80 -3.58 -13.66 8.61
C GLU A 80 -4.56 -13.78 9.79
N GLN A 81 -4.07 -13.67 11.02
CA GLN A 81 -4.94 -13.79 12.21
C GLN A 81 -5.89 -12.60 12.36
N LEU A 82 -5.44 -11.38 12.06
CA LEU A 82 -6.25 -10.17 12.20
C LEU A 82 -7.23 -9.97 11.05
N GLN A 83 -6.95 -10.45 9.84
CA GLN A 83 -7.81 -10.33 8.66
C GLN A 83 -8.18 -8.88 8.31
N LEU A 84 -7.25 -7.95 8.45
CA LEU A 84 -7.45 -6.52 8.21
C LEU A 84 -6.56 -6.00 7.09
N PRO A 85 -7.03 -5.04 6.27
CA PRO A 85 -6.17 -4.30 5.35
C PRO A 85 -4.96 -3.75 6.10
N THR A 86 -3.77 -4.00 5.56
CA THR A 86 -2.51 -3.75 6.27
C THR A 86 -1.61 -2.85 5.45
N LEU A 87 -1.04 -1.83 6.09
CA LEU A 87 -0.01 -0.97 5.52
C LEU A 87 1.33 -1.22 6.22
N ILE A 88 2.34 -1.56 5.45
CA ILE A 88 3.72 -1.75 5.90
C ILE A 88 4.56 -0.59 5.36
N ILE A 89 5.17 0.18 6.23
CA ILE A 89 6.00 1.33 5.87
C ILE A 89 7.47 0.98 6.09
N ALA A 90 8.25 0.99 5.01
CA ALA A 90 9.69 0.83 5.05
C ALA A 90 10.39 2.20 4.93
N HIS A 91 11.55 2.33 5.55
CA HIS A 91 12.30 3.59 5.54
C HIS A 91 12.92 3.94 4.18
N ASN A 92 13.08 2.96 3.28
CA ASN A 92 13.57 3.19 1.92
C ASN A 92 12.91 2.24 0.92
N LYS A 93 13.12 2.52 -0.38
CA LYS A 93 12.52 1.75 -1.48
C LYS A 93 13.07 0.33 -1.59
N THR A 94 14.37 0.13 -1.34
CA THR A 94 15.02 -1.18 -1.44
C THR A 94 14.42 -2.14 -0.43
N LEU A 95 14.27 -1.71 0.83
CA LEU A 95 13.62 -2.52 1.85
C LEU A 95 12.14 -2.73 1.55
N ALA A 96 11.45 -1.70 1.02
CA ALA A 96 10.05 -1.85 0.62
C ALA A 96 9.90 -2.89 -0.49
N ALA A 97 10.79 -2.91 -1.49
CA ALA A 97 10.78 -3.90 -2.56
C ALA A 97 11.03 -5.31 -2.03
N GLN A 98 12.03 -5.48 -1.15
CA GLN A 98 12.32 -6.75 -0.51
C GLN A 98 11.10 -7.27 0.28
N LEU A 99 10.52 -6.44 1.15
CA LEU A 99 9.34 -6.81 1.93
C LEU A 99 8.14 -7.14 1.04
N ALA A 100 7.92 -6.36 -0.04
CA ALA A 100 6.83 -6.65 -0.99
C ALA A 100 7.02 -8.03 -1.64
N THR A 101 8.23 -8.41 -1.99
CA THR A 101 8.55 -9.74 -2.53
C THR A 101 8.30 -10.83 -1.50
N GLU A 102 8.83 -10.69 -0.27
CA GLU A 102 8.63 -11.66 0.81
C GLU A 102 7.14 -11.84 1.14
N PHE A 103 6.37 -10.75 1.24
CA PHE A 103 4.92 -10.85 1.51
C PHE A 103 4.14 -11.42 0.34
N LYS A 104 4.55 -11.20 -0.92
CA LYS A 104 3.96 -11.87 -2.08
C LYS A 104 4.15 -13.39 -2.06
N GLU A 105 5.31 -13.85 -1.59
CA GLU A 105 5.57 -15.29 -1.41
C GLU A 105 4.67 -15.89 -0.33
N PHE A 106 4.43 -15.18 0.79
CA PHE A 106 3.53 -15.63 1.84
C PHE A 106 2.06 -15.54 1.48
N PHE A 107 1.67 -14.58 0.63
CA PHE A 107 0.29 -14.28 0.25
C PHE A 107 0.08 -14.30 -1.27
N PRO A 108 0.34 -15.42 -1.96
CA PRO A 108 0.29 -15.47 -3.43
C PRO A 108 -1.12 -15.25 -4.01
N GLU A 109 -2.18 -15.51 -3.22
CA GLU A 109 -3.58 -15.35 -3.64
C GLU A 109 -4.20 -14.01 -3.22
N ASN A 110 -3.50 -13.24 -2.37
CA ASN A 110 -3.99 -11.98 -1.83
C ASN A 110 -3.38 -10.76 -2.57
N ALA A 111 -3.98 -9.60 -2.38
CA ALA A 111 -3.50 -8.37 -3.00
C ALA A 111 -2.32 -7.80 -2.21
N VAL A 112 -1.10 -8.18 -2.57
CA VAL A 112 0.14 -7.59 -2.05
C VAL A 112 0.63 -6.55 -3.04
N GLU A 113 0.55 -5.29 -2.65
CA GLU A 113 0.82 -4.14 -3.50
C GLU A 113 2.07 -3.38 -3.07
N TYR A 114 2.76 -2.79 -4.04
CA TYR A 114 3.96 -2.00 -3.81
C TYR A 114 3.70 -0.53 -4.12
N PHE A 115 3.91 0.34 -3.12
CA PHE A 115 3.58 1.76 -3.22
C PHE A 115 4.77 2.63 -2.83
N VAL A 116 5.45 3.20 -3.82
CA VAL A 116 6.61 4.06 -3.62
C VAL A 116 6.49 5.35 -4.44
N SER A 117 7.27 6.37 -4.07
CA SER A 117 7.33 7.61 -4.85
C SER A 117 7.98 7.37 -6.21
N TYR A 118 7.62 8.23 -7.16
CA TYR A 118 8.35 8.35 -8.40
C TYR A 118 9.84 8.61 -8.10
N TYR A 119 10.70 7.83 -8.72
CA TYR A 119 12.10 8.20 -8.85
C TYR A 119 12.21 8.90 -10.18
N ASN A 120 12.04 10.19 -10.16
CA ASN A 120 12.58 10.93 -11.25
C ASN A 120 14.09 10.86 -11.06
N TYR A 121 14.79 10.29 -12.01
CA TYR A 121 16.20 10.57 -12.16
C TYR A 121 16.26 12.08 -12.39
N TYR A 122 16.47 12.80 -11.29
CA TYR A 122 16.64 14.24 -11.37
C TYR A 122 18.03 14.47 -11.90
N GLN A 123 18.14 14.63 -13.20
CA GLN A 123 19.30 15.23 -13.80
C GLN A 123 19.10 16.75 -13.65
N PRO A 124 19.83 17.40 -12.73
CA PRO A 124 19.75 18.84 -12.60
C PRO A 124 20.19 19.47 -13.93
N GLU A 125 19.57 20.57 -14.29
CA GLU A 125 20.05 21.39 -15.39
C GLU A 125 21.54 21.68 -15.14
N ALA A 126 22.37 21.36 -16.09
CA ALA A 126 23.80 21.61 -16.03
C ALA A 126 24.28 22.24 -17.33
N TYR A 127 24.94 23.36 -17.21
CA TYR A 127 25.68 23.96 -18.30
C TYR A 127 27.16 23.61 -18.18
N VAL A 128 27.72 22.97 -19.21
CA VAL A 128 29.14 22.63 -19.29
C VAL A 128 29.85 23.66 -20.15
N PRO A 129 30.50 24.69 -19.56
CA PRO A 129 31.09 25.82 -20.33
C PRO A 129 32.18 25.38 -21.31
N ARG A 130 32.85 24.25 -21.02
CA ARG A 130 33.95 23.74 -21.83
C ARG A 130 33.52 23.21 -23.19
N THR A 131 32.30 22.72 -23.28
CA THR A 131 31.72 22.13 -24.52
C THR A 131 30.52 22.90 -25.03
N ASP A 132 30.19 24.03 -24.41
CA ASP A 132 28.99 24.83 -24.71
C ASP A 132 27.72 23.97 -24.79
N THR A 133 27.64 23.01 -23.86
CA THR A 133 26.53 22.03 -23.82
C THR A 133 25.60 22.36 -22.68
N TYR A 134 24.34 22.60 -23.01
CA TYR A 134 23.25 22.70 -22.04
C TYR A 134 22.59 21.32 -21.90
N ILE A 135 22.59 20.77 -20.69
CA ILE A 135 21.91 19.54 -20.36
C ILE A 135 20.55 19.95 -19.80
N GLU A 136 19.49 19.66 -20.56
CA GLU A 136 18.13 19.94 -20.13
C GLU A 136 17.72 19.03 -18.96
N LYS A 137 16.81 19.56 -18.13
CA LYS A 137 16.17 18.79 -17.06
C LYS A 137 15.32 17.69 -17.69
N ASP A 138 15.74 16.44 -17.54
CA ASP A 138 14.96 15.29 -17.96
C ASP A 138 14.23 14.68 -16.75
N SER A 139 12.91 14.61 -16.83
CA SER A 139 12.06 14.01 -15.82
C SER A 139 11.20 12.94 -16.47
N ASP A 140 11.78 11.76 -16.68
CA ASP A 140 11.00 10.62 -17.11
C ASP A 140 10.03 10.21 -16.01
N VAL A 141 8.74 10.36 -16.27
CA VAL A 141 7.68 9.74 -15.45
C VAL A 141 7.78 8.24 -15.66
N ASN A 142 8.17 7.53 -14.61
CA ASN A 142 8.23 6.08 -14.70
C ASN A 142 6.79 5.52 -14.69
N GLU A 143 6.24 5.27 -15.89
CA GLU A 143 4.90 4.74 -16.10
C GLU A 143 4.64 3.43 -15.33
N GLU A 144 5.68 2.63 -15.10
CA GLU A 144 5.56 1.38 -14.37
C GLU A 144 5.26 1.62 -12.89
N LEU A 145 5.92 2.60 -12.27
CA LEU A 145 5.64 3.00 -10.90
C LEU A 145 4.24 3.61 -10.76
N ASP A 146 3.79 4.33 -11.78
CA ASP A 146 2.44 4.89 -11.80
C ASP A 146 1.38 3.78 -11.83
N LYS A 147 1.56 2.80 -12.69
CA LYS A 147 0.69 1.61 -12.74
C LYS A 147 0.63 0.88 -11.40
N LEU A 148 1.78 0.73 -10.71
CA LEU A 148 1.84 0.09 -9.38
C LEU A 148 1.07 0.90 -8.32
N ARG A 149 1.20 2.23 -8.33
CA ARG A 149 0.47 3.12 -7.41
C ARG A 149 -1.04 3.07 -7.66
N HIS A 150 -1.46 3.11 -8.92
CA HIS A 150 -2.87 2.95 -9.28
C HIS A 150 -3.41 1.56 -8.92
N SER A 151 -2.62 0.49 -9.13
CA SER A 151 -2.98 -0.86 -8.70
C SER A 151 -3.23 -0.93 -7.19
N ALA A 152 -2.31 -0.39 -6.39
CA ALA A 152 -2.45 -0.36 -4.93
C ALA A 152 -3.70 0.40 -4.48
N THR A 153 -3.95 1.57 -5.07
CA THR A 153 -5.14 2.38 -4.77
C THR A 153 -6.43 1.64 -5.15
N ARG A 154 -6.46 1.02 -6.34
CA ARG A 154 -7.60 0.22 -6.79
C ARG A 154 -7.85 -0.97 -5.85
N SER A 155 -6.81 -1.72 -5.50
CA SER A 155 -6.92 -2.87 -4.60
C SER A 155 -7.47 -2.44 -3.24
N LEU A 156 -6.99 -1.32 -2.67
CA LEU A 156 -7.48 -0.78 -1.40
C LEU A 156 -8.97 -0.41 -1.45
N LEU A 157 -9.45 0.10 -2.58
CA LEU A 157 -10.85 0.50 -2.74
C LEU A 157 -11.81 -0.66 -3.09
N THR A 158 -11.28 -1.81 -3.56
CA THR A 158 -12.11 -2.91 -4.09
C THR A 158 -12.00 -4.22 -3.32
N ARG A 159 -10.94 -4.41 -2.51
CA ARG A 159 -10.64 -5.66 -1.79
C ARG A 159 -10.51 -5.42 -0.30
N LYS A 160 -10.68 -6.48 0.49
CA LYS A 160 -10.46 -6.47 1.96
C LYS A 160 -9.14 -7.11 2.35
N ASP A 161 -8.62 -7.99 1.53
CA ASP A 161 -7.39 -8.73 1.72
C ASP A 161 -6.20 -8.01 1.05
N VAL A 162 -6.02 -6.74 1.39
CA VAL A 162 -4.99 -5.87 0.79
C VAL A 162 -3.87 -5.62 1.78
N LEU A 163 -2.65 -5.94 1.36
CA LEU A 163 -1.42 -5.60 2.06
C LEU A 163 -0.59 -4.68 1.18
N ILE A 164 -0.38 -3.44 1.62
CA ILE A 164 0.41 -2.45 0.88
C ILE A 164 1.76 -2.31 1.56
N VAL A 165 2.82 -2.53 0.80
CA VAL A 165 4.19 -2.23 1.23
C VAL A 165 4.62 -0.92 0.61
N ALA A 166 4.89 0.06 1.43
CA ALA A 166 5.18 1.43 1.00
C ALA A 166 6.50 1.94 1.56
N SER A 167 7.11 2.88 0.86
CA SER A 167 8.12 3.77 1.44
C SER A 167 7.44 4.94 2.15
N VAL A 168 8.19 5.76 2.88
CA VAL A 168 7.69 6.96 3.57
C VAL A 168 6.95 7.94 2.63
N SER A 169 7.13 7.82 1.33
CA SER A 169 6.43 8.61 0.32
C SER A 169 4.93 8.29 0.18
N CYS A 170 4.42 7.27 0.86
CA CYS A 170 2.99 6.97 0.92
C CYS A 170 2.15 8.10 1.55
N ILE A 171 2.78 9.02 2.29
CA ILE A 171 2.12 10.24 2.79
C ILE A 171 1.64 11.18 1.68
N PHE A 172 2.24 11.06 0.49
CA PHE A 172 1.80 11.77 -0.71
C PHE A 172 0.95 10.82 -1.56
N GLY A 173 -0.37 10.89 -1.40
CA GLY A 173 -1.32 10.05 -2.13
C GLY A 173 -1.52 10.46 -3.60
N LEU A 174 -2.47 9.81 -4.26
CA LEU A 174 -2.91 10.09 -5.64
C LEU A 174 -4.11 11.07 -5.70
N GLY A 175 -4.35 11.85 -4.67
CA GLY A 175 -5.53 12.70 -4.55
C GLY A 175 -6.54 12.18 -3.55
N SER A 176 -7.76 12.72 -3.55
CA SER A 176 -8.81 12.26 -2.63
C SER A 176 -9.40 10.92 -3.10
N PRO A 177 -9.76 10.02 -2.18
CA PRO A 177 -10.42 8.76 -2.52
C PRO A 177 -11.74 8.96 -3.27
N GLU A 178 -12.47 10.03 -2.95
CA GLU A 178 -13.74 10.41 -3.57
C GLU A 178 -13.54 10.78 -5.05
N GLU A 179 -12.54 11.61 -5.34
CA GLU A 179 -12.18 11.96 -6.71
C GLU A 179 -11.75 10.73 -7.49
N TYR A 180 -10.88 9.90 -6.90
CA TYR A 180 -10.42 8.68 -7.57
C TYR A 180 -11.58 7.74 -7.95
N GLN A 181 -12.60 7.60 -7.09
CA GLN A 181 -13.79 6.80 -7.38
C GLN A 181 -14.63 7.40 -8.52
N GLY A 182 -14.66 8.72 -8.64
CA GLY A 182 -15.33 9.42 -9.75
C GLY A 182 -14.71 9.13 -11.12
N PHE A 183 -13.44 8.74 -11.15
CA PHE A 183 -12.68 8.39 -12.36
C PHE A 183 -12.57 6.88 -12.63
N VAL A 184 -13.44 6.07 -12.03
CA VAL A 184 -13.47 4.62 -12.26
C VAL A 184 -14.73 4.22 -13.01
N SER A 185 -14.57 3.57 -14.16
CA SER A 185 -15.66 2.90 -14.87
C SER A 185 -15.41 1.40 -14.90
N SER A 186 -16.40 0.61 -14.47
CA SER A 186 -16.32 -0.84 -14.54
C SER A 186 -17.35 -1.40 -15.52
N VAL A 187 -16.91 -2.38 -16.32
CA VAL A 187 -17.76 -3.09 -17.28
C VAL A 187 -17.48 -4.58 -17.14
N ARG A 188 -18.53 -5.37 -17.01
CA ARG A 188 -18.43 -6.84 -16.95
C ARG A 188 -19.10 -7.44 -18.19
N LYS A 189 -18.63 -8.61 -18.62
CA LYS A 189 -19.28 -9.37 -19.69
C LYS A 189 -20.71 -9.71 -19.27
N GLY A 190 -21.69 -9.25 -20.06
CA GLY A 190 -23.12 -9.42 -19.76
C GLY A 190 -23.79 -8.15 -19.20
N ASP A 191 -23.04 -7.09 -18.90
CA ASP A 191 -23.63 -5.82 -18.48
C ASP A 191 -24.41 -5.17 -19.64
N ASN A 192 -25.60 -4.65 -19.33
CA ASN A 192 -26.42 -3.89 -20.28
C ASN A 192 -26.09 -2.39 -20.21
N LYS A 193 -24.89 -2.02 -20.62
CA LYS A 193 -24.40 -0.63 -20.61
C LYS A 193 -24.37 -0.08 -22.04
N SER A 194 -25.04 1.04 -22.29
CA SER A 194 -25.05 1.60 -23.65
C SER A 194 -23.64 2.11 -24.03
N ARG A 195 -23.26 1.88 -25.29
CA ARG A 195 -21.99 2.37 -25.86
C ARG A 195 -21.78 3.87 -25.63
N ASN A 196 -22.82 4.67 -25.89
CA ASN A 196 -22.73 6.12 -25.77
C ASN A 196 -22.48 6.58 -24.32
N ARG A 197 -23.02 5.87 -23.33
CA ARG A 197 -22.75 6.14 -21.92
C ARG A 197 -21.30 5.80 -21.57
N LEU A 198 -20.81 4.64 -22.02
CA LEU A 198 -19.43 4.23 -21.78
C LEU A 198 -18.43 5.22 -22.40
N VAL A 199 -18.67 5.64 -23.66
CA VAL A 199 -17.82 6.62 -24.34
C VAL A 199 -17.78 7.95 -23.58
N ARG A 200 -18.93 8.44 -23.09
CA ARG A 200 -18.95 9.68 -22.28
C ARG A 200 -18.18 9.52 -20.98
N GLU A 201 -18.29 8.39 -20.29
CA GLU A 201 -17.54 8.12 -19.07
C GLU A 201 -16.03 8.12 -19.36
N LEU A 202 -15.60 7.47 -20.45
CA LEU A 202 -14.19 7.45 -20.86
C LEU A 202 -13.66 8.85 -21.20
N ILE A 203 -14.42 9.64 -21.96
CA ILE A 203 -14.05 11.02 -22.30
C ILE A 203 -13.92 11.89 -21.02
N ASN A 204 -14.84 11.74 -20.07
CA ASN A 204 -14.77 12.46 -18.80
C ASN A 204 -13.54 12.05 -17.95
N MET A 205 -13.04 10.85 -18.12
CA MET A 205 -11.81 10.35 -17.50
C MET A 205 -10.55 10.69 -18.29
N GLN A 206 -10.68 11.51 -19.35
CA GLN A 206 -9.58 11.91 -20.24
C GLN A 206 -8.89 10.74 -20.97
N TYR A 207 -9.67 9.71 -21.31
CA TYR A 207 -9.26 8.56 -22.11
C TYR A 207 -9.46 8.84 -23.59
#